data_f924bbb4a80c9215fde5e556cd9a5568
#
_entry.id   f924bbb4a80c9215fde5e556cd9a5568
#
_cell.length_a   1.000
_cell.length_b   1.000
_cell.length_c   1.000
_cell.angle_alpha   90.00
_cell.angle_beta   90.00
_cell.angle_gamma   90.00
#
_symmetry.space_group_name_H-M   'P 1'
#
loop_
_entity.id
_entity.type
_entity.pdbx_description
1 polymer ?
#
loop_
_entity_poly.entity_id
_entity_poly.type
_entity_poly.pdbx_seq_one_letter_code
_entity_poly.pdbx_strand_id
1 'polypeptide(L)'
;DGLEFLRKLMPQYPMPVVVISALSEKVFDAMKAGAVDFVAKPAVADRKQLDSFLCNELPVKIKVASTARVSRYKKPVMFDNNYSTSSKSETNLIAIGASTGGTEAIAEVLKNFSTDIPGTVVVQHMPPKFTEMYANRLDSQCRVKVREAKNGDIVAKGEVLIAPGGDEQMSVVKIADNYQVVLKKGERVNGHCPSVDVLFNSVAEAAGSHAIGIILTGMGRDGAKGLLKMKKAGARTIGQDESTCV
;
A
#
# COMPACT_ATOMS: atom_id res chain seq x y z
N ASP A 1 19.41 -17.21 -11.44
CA ASP A 1 18.16 -16.74 -10.85
C ASP A 1 18.03 -15.21 -11.04
N GLY A 2 16.87 -14.73 -11.53
CA GLY A 2 16.63 -13.32 -11.80
C GLY A 2 16.77 -12.43 -10.55
N LEU A 3 16.45 -12.95 -9.38
CA LEU A 3 16.61 -12.24 -8.11
C LEU A 3 18.08 -12.02 -7.76
N GLU A 4 18.92 -13.03 -7.97
CA GLU A 4 20.37 -12.92 -7.76
C GLU A 4 21.01 -11.93 -8.74
N PHE A 5 20.56 -11.96 -9.99
CA PHE A 5 20.97 -10.99 -11.00
C PHE A 5 20.61 -9.56 -10.57
N LEU A 6 19.39 -9.35 -10.11
CA LEU A 6 18.92 -8.03 -9.65
C LEU A 6 19.74 -7.52 -8.45
N ARG A 7 20.06 -8.36 -7.48
CA ARG A 7 20.91 -8.02 -6.32
C ARG A 7 22.33 -7.59 -6.72
N LYS A 8 22.86 -8.13 -7.82
CA LYS A 8 24.18 -7.74 -8.36
C LYS A 8 24.10 -6.50 -9.24
N LEU A 9 23.01 -6.35 -10.00
CA LEU A 9 22.81 -5.25 -10.93
C LEU A 9 22.57 -3.91 -10.24
N MET A 10 21.60 -3.87 -9.31
CA MET A 10 21.10 -2.62 -8.74
C MET A 10 22.15 -1.78 -7.99
N PRO A 11 23.10 -2.36 -7.24
CA PRO A 11 24.17 -1.58 -6.60
C PRO A 11 25.16 -0.95 -7.58
N GLN A 12 25.35 -1.57 -8.75
CA GLN A 12 26.33 -1.11 -9.76
C GLN A 12 25.69 -0.17 -10.78
N TYR A 13 24.51 -0.56 -11.26
CA TYR A 13 23.77 0.12 -12.32
C TYR A 13 22.31 0.28 -11.88
N PRO A 14 22.02 1.24 -10.98
CA PRO A 14 20.65 1.49 -10.56
C PRO A 14 19.79 1.93 -11.75
N MET A 15 18.78 1.15 -12.08
CA MET A 15 17.85 1.39 -13.17
C MET A 15 16.45 0.93 -12.79
N PRO A 16 15.39 1.51 -13.38
CA PRO A 16 14.04 1.03 -13.13
C PRO A 16 13.87 -0.40 -13.64
N VAL A 17 13.45 -1.30 -12.75
CA VAL A 17 13.20 -2.71 -13.07
C VAL A 17 11.78 -3.08 -12.67
N VAL A 18 11.02 -3.64 -13.62
CA VAL A 18 9.72 -4.27 -13.38
C VAL A 18 9.90 -5.79 -13.43
N VAL A 19 9.47 -6.47 -12.38
CA VAL A 19 9.58 -7.93 -12.27
C VAL A 19 8.31 -8.58 -12.78
N ILE A 20 8.44 -9.51 -13.73
CA ILE A 20 7.32 -10.37 -14.17
C ILE A 20 7.51 -11.72 -13.51
N SER A 21 6.59 -12.11 -12.64
CA SER A 21 6.70 -13.35 -11.88
C SER A 21 5.36 -14.08 -11.78
N ALA A 22 5.44 -15.41 -11.65
CA ALA A 22 4.32 -16.18 -11.16
C ALA A 22 4.02 -15.80 -9.69
N LEU A 23 2.88 -16.25 -9.17
CA LEU A 23 2.52 -16.04 -7.76
C LEU A 23 3.60 -16.65 -6.85
N SER A 24 4.40 -15.81 -6.20
CA SER A 24 5.52 -16.23 -5.36
C SER A 24 5.96 -15.11 -4.42
N GLU A 25 6.30 -15.43 -3.19
CA GLU A 25 6.87 -14.51 -2.20
C GLU A 25 8.21 -13.88 -2.66
N LYS A 26 8.92 -14.52 -3.59
CA LYS A 26 10.15 -13.99 -4.20
C LYS A 26 9.97 -12.64 -4.89
N VAL A 27 8.73 -12.28 -5.25
CA VAL A 27 8.39 -10.95 -5.77
C VAL A 27 8.78 -9.87 -4.77
N PHE A 28 8.44 -10.04 -3.50
CA PHE A 28 8.77 -9.07 -2.45
C PHE A 28 10.28 -9.01 -2.17
N ASP A 29 11.01 -10.10 -2.37
CA ASP A 29 12.47 -10.06 -2.29
C ASP A 29 13.10 -9.29 -3.45
N ALA A 30 12.47 -9.33 -4.62
CA ALA A 30 12.88 -8.51 -5.75
C ALA A 30 12.58 -7.01 -5.52
N MET A 31 11.43 -6.68 -4.91
CA MET A 31 11.14 -5.31 -4.49
C MET A 31 12.17 -4.80 -3.50
N LYS A 32 12.50 -5.58 -2.47
CA LYS A 32 13.57 -5.27 -1.51
C LYS A 32 14.96 -5.15 -2.16
N ALA A 33 15.20 -5.87 -3.24
CA ALA A 33 16.45 -5.77 -4.01
C ALA A 33 16.51 -4.54 -4.95
N GLY A 34 15.45 -3.71 -4.97
CA GLY A 34 15.41 -2.46 -5.71
C GLY A 34 14.55 -2.48 -6.98
N ALA A 35 13.75 -3.52 -7.22
CA ALA A 35 12.73 -3.44 -8.27
C ALA A 35 11.71 -2.34 -7.95
N VAL A 36 11.27 -1.63 -8.98
CA VAL A 36 10.32 -0.51 -8.85
C VAL A 36 8.89 -1.03 -8.71
N ASP A 37 8.57 -2.09 -9.45
CA ASP A 37 7.23 -2.66 -9.47
C ASP A 37 7.27 -4.12 -9.96
N PHE A 38 6.14 -4.80 -9.87
CA PHE A 38 5.99 -6.16 -10.37
C PHE A 38 4.66 -6.34 -11.09
N VAL A 39 4.60 -7.38 -11.92
CA VAL A 39 3.40 -7.79 -12.63
C VAL A 39 3.24 -9.30 -12.50
N ALA A 40 2.02 -9.75 -12.25
CA ALA A 40 1.72 -11.17 -12.21
C ALA A 40 1.83 -11.78 -13.62
N LYS A 41 2.59 -12.87 -13.75
CA LYS A 41 2.66 -13.59 -15.01
C LYS A 41 1.30 -14.23 -15.31
N PRO A 42 0.68 -13.93 -16.47
CA PRO A 42 -0.61 -14.50 -16.83
C PRO A 42 -0.50 -16.01 -17.06
N ALA A 43 -1.58 -16.75 -16.84
CA ALA A 43 -1.66 -18.15 -17.21
C ALA A 43 -1.63 -18.26 -18.74
N VAL A 44 -0.67 -19.01 -19.28
CA VAL A 44 -0.41 -19.12 -20.73
C VAL A 44 -1.60 -19.72 -21.49
N ALA A 45 -2.49 -20.43 -20.80
CA ALA A 45 -3.66 -21.08 -21.40
C ALA A 45 -4.82 -20.11 -21.75
N ASP A 46 -4.83 -18.89 -21.21
CA ASP A 46 -5.88 -17.91 -21.46
C ASP A 46 -5.38 -16.77 -22.35
N ARG A 47 -5.70 -16.87 -23.64
CA ARG A 47 -5.30 -15.89 -24.65
C ARG A 47 -5.83 -14.48 -24.35
N LYS A 48 -7.05 -14.36 -23.80
CA LYS A 48 -7.62 -13.05 -23.45
C LYS A 48 -6.87 -12.39 -22.30
N GLN A 49 -6.47 -13.17 -21.29
CA GLN A 49 -5.63 -12.67 -20.20
C GLN A 49 -4.24 -12.26 -20.70
N LEU A 50 -3.65 -13.04 -21.60
CA LEU A 50 -2.36 -12.71 -22.19
C LEU A 50 -2.42 -11.41 -23.01
N ASP A 51 -3.44 -11.24 -23.84
CA ASP A 51 -3.64 -10.03 -24.64
C ASP A 51 -3.87 -8.81 -23.74
N SER A 52 -4.70 -8.94 -22.71
CA SER A 52 -4.92 -7.86 -21.72
C SER A 52 -3.63 -7.51 -20.96
N PHE A 53 -2.86 -8.50 -20.58
CA PHE A 53 -1.56 -8.31 -19.92
C PHE A 53 -0.58 -7.53 -20.82
N LEU A 54 -0.43 -7.97 -22.07
CA LEU A 54 0.53 -7.37 -23.01
C LEU A 54 0.11 -5.98 -23.50
N CYS A 55 -1.19 -5.74 -23.68
CA CYS A 55 -1.69 -4.48 -24.25
C CYS A 55 -2.05 -3.43 -23.20
N ASN A 56 -2.43 -3.84 -22.00
CA ASN A 56 -2.96 -2.91 -21.00
C ASN A 56 -2.08 -2.84 -19.72
N GLU A 57 -1.75 -3.96 -19.12
CA GLU A 57 -1.10 -3.97 -17.81
C GLU A 57 0.41 -3.70 -17.88
N LEU A 58 1.13 -4.51 -18.66
CA LEU A 58 2.58 -4.42 -18.78
C LEU A 58 3.08 -3.08 -19.33
N PRO A 59 2.49 -2.52 -20.42
CA PRO A 59 2.93 -1.22 -20.93
C PRO A 59 2.74 -0.08 -19.94
N VAL A 60 1.65 -0.09 -19.18
CA VAL A 60 1.41 0.90 -18.12
C VAL A 60 2.47 0.79 -17.05
N LYS A 61 2.77 -0.40 -16.56
CA LYS A 61 3.81 -0.63 -15.53
C LYS A 61 5.21 -0.22 -16.01
N ILE A 62 5.57 -0.55 -17.27
CA ILE A 62 6.84 -0.13 -17.87
C ILE A 62 6.92 1.40 -17.97
N LYS A 63 5.84 2.04 -18.44
CA LYS A 63 5.78 3.51 -18.54
C LYS A 63 5.91 4.17 -17.18
N VAL A 64 5.25 3.63 -16.15
CA VAL A 64 5.38 4.10 -14.77
C VAL A 64 6.81 3.94 -14.29
N ALA A 65 7.38 2.74 -14.41
CA ALA A 65 8.73 2.46 -13.98
C ALA A 65 9.78 3.34 -14.69
N SER A 66 9.58 3.67 -15.98
CA SER A 66 10.51 4.51 -16.73
C SER A 66 10.64 5.94 -16.21
N THR A 67 9.69 6.41 -15.42
CA THR A 67 9.72 7.72 -14.77
C THR A 67 10.24 7.66 -13.34
N ALA A 68 10.44 6.46 -12.81
CA ALA A 68 10.89 6.25 -11.44
C ALA A 68 12.32 6.73 -11.23
N ARG A 69 12.55 7.46 -10.15
CA ARG A 69 13.89 7.89 -9.74
C ARG A 69 14.53 6.80 -8.88
N VAL A 70 15.29 5.91 -9.51
CA VAL A 70 16.06 4.89 -8.79
C VAL A 70 17.37 5.52 -8.32
N SER A 71 17.47 5.82 -7.03
CA SER A 71 18.71 6.33 -6.43
C SER A 71 19.49 5.20 -5.78
N ARG A 72 20.83 5.33 -5.73
CA ARG A 72 21.67 4.47 -4.86
C ARG A 72 21.14 4.61 -3.44
N TYR A 73 20.95 3.47 -2.77
CA TYR A 73 20.46 3.33 -1.41
C TYR A 73 20.90 4.49 -0.50
N LYS A 74 20.01 5.40 -0.15
CA LYS A 74 20.26 6.34 0.94
C LYS A 74 20.05 5.57 2.25
N LYS A 75 21.06 5.59 3.12
CA LYS A 75 20.93 5.04 4.48
C LYS A 75 19.68 5.63 5.14
N PRO A 76 18.88 4.82 5.86
CA PRO A 76 17.76 5.35 6.61
C PRO A 76 18.26 6.45 7.55
N VAL A 77 17.60 7.59 7.50
CA VAL A 77 17.85 8.66 8.46
C VAL A 77 17.27 8.16 9.78
N MET A 78 18.13 7.90 10.74
CA MET A 78 17.71 7.58 12.11
C MET A 78 17.10 8.84 12.70
N PHE A 79 15.80 8.87 12.87
CA PHE A 79 15.14 9.93 13.62
C PHE A 79 15.32 9.66 15.12
N ASP A 80 15.83 10.65 15.84
CA ASP A 80 15.82 10.62 17.31
C ASP A 80 14.37 10.57 17.80
N ASN A 81 14.04 9.52 18.54
CA ASN A 81 12.70 9.25 19.07
C ASN A 81 12.26 10.19 20.22
N ASN A 82 12.79 11.42 20.27
CA ASN A 82 12.47 12.40 21.30
C ASN A 82 11.28 13.30 20.95
N TYR A 83 10.23 12.77 20.34
CA TYR A 83 8.98 13.50 20.25
C TYR A 83 8.13 13.27 21.49
N SER A 84 8.18 14.23 22.41
CA SER A 84 7.20 14.33 23.49
C SER A 84 5.82 14.64 22.88
N THR A 85 4.94 13.67 22.90
CA THR A 85 3.55 13.82 22.46
C THR A 85 2.78 14.64 23.49
N SER A 86 2.77 15.96 23.33
CA SER A 86 1.91 16.86 24.10
C SER A 86 0.68 17.27 23.29
N SER A 87 -0.17 16.33 22.92
CA SER A 87 -1.58 16.59 22.65
C SER A 87 -2.35 15.26 22.67
N LYS A 88 -3.30 15.14 23.59
CA LYS A 88 -4.32 14.09 23.61
C LYS A 88 -5.28 14.28 22.42
N SER A 89 -4.79 14.04 21.21
CA SER A 89 -5.68 13.82 20.08
C SER A 89 -5.97 12.33 20.09
N GLU A 90 -7.19 11.96 20.47
CA GLU A 90 -7.64 10.57 20.39
C GLU A 90 -7.75 10.16 18.92
N THR A 91 -6.62 9.81 18.34
CA THR A 91 -6.60 9.17 17.02
C THR A 91 -7.05 7.73 17.21
N ASN A 92 -8.13 7.36 16.53
CA ASN A 92 -8.71 6.02 16.67
C ASN A 92 -8.57 5.17 15.42
N LEU A 93 -8.18 5.79 14.28
CA LEU A 93 -8.07 5.11 12.99
C LEU A 93 -6.95 5.70 12.14
N ILE A 94 -6.14 4.83 11.54
CA ILE A 94 -5.14 5.21 10.54
C ILE A 94 -5.53 4.60 9.19
N ALA A 95 -5.48 5.39 8.13
CA ALA A 95 -5.68 4.93 6.77
C ALA A 95 -4.43 5.22 5.93
N ILE A 96 -3.92 4.20 5.24
CA ILE A 96 -2.71 4.29 4.41
C ILE A 96 -3.06 3.92 2.97
N GLY A 97 -2.64 4.75 2.02
CA GLY A 97 -2.76 4.48 0.59
C GLY A 97 -1.41 4.50 -0.10
N ALA A 98 -1.16 3.55 -0.99
CA ALA A 98 0.08 3.45 -1.75
C ALA A 98 -0.08 2.72 -3.09
N SER A 99 0.90 2.89 -3.99
CA SER A 99 0.94 2.22 -5.28
C SER A 99 2.38 1.78 -5.62
N THR A 100 2.94 2.20 -6.74
CA THR A 100 4.31 1.87 -7.16
C THR A 100 5.34 2.29 -6.10
N GLY A 101 6.22 1.37 -5.70
CA GLY A 101 7.14 1.56 -4.58
C GLY A 101 6.50 1.43 -3.19
N GLY A 102 5.18 1.33 -3.12
CA GLY A 102 4.41 1.32 -1.87
C GLY A 102 4.68 0.12 -0.98
N THR A 103 5.02 -1.04 -1.55
CA THR A 103 5.31 -2.25 -0.75
C THR A 103 6.44 -2.06 0.24
N GLU A 104 7.53 -1.43 -0.20
CA GLU A 104 8.67 -1.15 0.68
C GLU A 104 8.37 0.06 1.60
N ALA A 105 7.70 1.10 1.09
CA ALA A 105 7.34 2.26 1.89
C ALA A 105 6.39 1.90 3.06
N ILE A 106 5.35 1.10 2.80
CA ILE A 106 4.45 0.59 3.84
C ILE A 106 5.23 -0.26 4.85
N ALA A 107 6.11 -1.16 4.38
CA ALA A 107 6.91 -2.01 5.26
C ALA A 107 7.79 -1.18 6.20
N GLU A 108 8.43 -0.12 5.70
CA GLU A 108 9.25 0.78 6.52
C GLU A 108 8.42 1.57 7.56
N VAL A 109 7.21 1.99 7.20
CA VAL A 109 6.28 2.63 8.15
C VAL A 109 5.85 1.65 9.24
N LEU A 110 5.37 0.46 8.84
CA LEU A 110 4.81 -0.51 9.79
C LEU A 110 5.85 -1.14 10.73
N LYS A 111 7.09 -1.31 10.30
CA LYS A 111 8.19 -1.78 11.17
C LYS A 111 8.42 -0.89 12.40
N ASN A 112 8.11 0.39 12.25
CA ASN A 112 8.27 1.38 13.32
C ASN A 112 6.99 1.56 14.17
N PHE A 113 5.90 0.89 13.84
CA PHE A 113 4.68 0.93 14.63
C PHE A 113 4.85 0.13 15.94
N SER A 114 4.36 0.68 17.02
CA SER A 114 4.23 -0.01 18.30
C SER A 114 2.92 -0.82 18.34
N THR A 115 2.84 -1.80 19.23
CA THR A 115 1.66 -2.68 19.36
C THR A 115 0.42 -1.97 19.91
N ASP A 116 0.53 -0.72 20.31
CA ASP A 116 -0.56 0.10 20.84
C ASP A 116 -1.07 1.16 19.84
N ILE A 117 -0.64 1.08 18.57
CA ILE A 117 -1.12 2.00 17.53
C ILE A 117 -2.65 1.88 17.35
N PRO A 118 -3.32 2.94 16.90
CA PRO A 118 -4.69 2.85 16.44
C PRO A 118 -4.87 1.79 15.37
N GLY A 119 -6.07 1.21 15.28
CA GLY A 119 -6.37 0.29 14.20
C GLY A 119 -6.07 0.91 12.84
N THR A 120 -5.45 0.14 11.95
CA THR A 120 -4.92 0.66 10.69
C THR A 120 -5.50 -0.10 9.50
N VAL A 121 -5.92 0.62 8.47
CA VAL A 121 -6.42 0.09 7.20
C VAL A 121 -5.55 0.56 6.05
N VAL A 122 -5.23 -0.36 5.13
CA VAL A 122 -4.26 -0.09 4.06
C VAL A 122 -4.83 -0.50 2.70
N VAL A 123 -4.74 0.38 1.71
CA VAL A 123 -4.88 0.03 0.29
C VAL A 123 -3.53 0.16 -0.38
N GLN A 124 -3.03 -0.97 -0.90
CA GLN A 124 -1.91 -1.05 -1.81
C GLN A 124 -2.43 -1.62 -3.14
N HIS A 125 -2.20 -0.91 -4.24
CA HIS A 125 -2.59 -1.41 -5.56
C HIS A 125 -1.77 -2.67 -5.89
N MET A 126 -2.43 -3.83 -5.81
CA MET A 126 -1.79 -5.12 -5.95
C MET A 126 -2.79 -6.14 -6.52
N PRO A 127 -2.34 -7.10 -7.36
CA PRO A 127 -3.21 -8.15 -7.87
C PRO A 127 -3.74 -9.07 -6.76
N PRO A 128 -4.87 -9.79 -7.01
CA PRO A 128 -5.39 -10.79 -6.09
C PRO A 128 -4.33 -11.82 -5.68
N LYS A 129 -4.44 -12.37 -4.50
CA LYS A 129 -3.51 -13.34 -3.86
C LYS A 129 -2.15 -12.74 -3.46
N PHE A 130 -1.68 -11.67 -4.11
CA PHE A 130 -0.46 -11.00 -3.66
C PHE A 130 -0.70 -10.19 -2.40
N THR A 131 -1.90 -9.68 -2.16
CA THR A 131 -2.28 -8.94 -0.96
C THR A 131 -2.23 -9.81 0.30
N GLU A 132 -2.71 -11.05 0.23
CA GLU A 132 -2.59 -12.02 1.32
C GLU A 132 -1.12 -12.37 1.62
N MET A 133 -0.34 -12.68 0.58
CA MET A 133 1.09 -12.97 0.72
C MET A 133 1.86 -11.77 1.30
N TYR A 134 1.50 -10.56 0.88
CA TYR A 134 2.10 -9.33 1.37
C TYR A 134 1.75 -9.11 2.85
N ALA A 135 0.50 -9.29 3.23
CA ALA A 135 0.06 -9.19 4.61
C ALA A 135 0.80 -10.18 5.52
N ASN A 136 0.91 -11.45 5.12
CA ASN A 136 1.64 -12.48 5.85
C ASN A 136 3.14 -12.14 6.00
N ARG A 137 3.74 -11.59 4.94
CA ARG A 137 5.14 -11.12 5.00
C ARG A 137 5.30 -9.96 5.98
N LEU A 138 4.40 -8.97 5.96
CA LEU A 138 4.46 -7.85 6.91
C LEU A 138 4.24 -8.32 8.35
N ASP A 139 3.32 -9.24 8.59
CA ASP A 139 3.06 -9.84 9.90
C ASP A 139 4.32 -10.46 10.49
N SER A 140 5.12 -11.14 9.65
CA SER A 140 6.39 -11.75 10.07
C SER A 140 7.52 -10.74 10.36
N GLN A 141 7.39 -9.48 9.90
CA GLN A 141 8.45 -8.47 9.99
C GLN A 141 8.13 -7.31 10.94
N CYS A 142 6.86 -7.15 11.31
CA CYS A 142 6.37 -6.06 12.14
C CYS A 142 6.01 -6.55 13.55
N ARG A 143 5.90 -5.60 14.49
CA ARG A 143 5.42 -5.89 15.85
C ARG A 143 3.90 -5.91 15.94
N VAL A 144 3.25 -5.19 15.04
CA VAL A 144 1.79 -5.13 14.91
C VAL A 144 1.29 -6.36 14.15
N LYS A 145 0.08 -6.78 14.43
CA LYS A 145 -0.54 -7.86 13.69
C LYS A 145 -0.97 -7.36 12.31
N VAL A 146 -0.60 -8.05 11.25
CA VAL A 146 -0.95 -7.67 9.89
C VAL A 146 -1.66 -8.83 9.19
N ARG A 147 -2.79 -8.59 8.57
CA ARG A 147 -3.51 -9.58 7.77
C ARG A 147 -4.30 -8.94 6.63
N GLU A 148 -4.65 -9.74 5.65
CA GLU A 148 -5.63 -9.33 4.65
C GLU A 148 -7.01 -9.17 5.29
N ALA A 149 -7.71 -8.11 4.91
CA ALA A 149 -9.03 -7.79 5.45
C ALA A 149 -10.12 -8.73 4.93
N LYS A 150 -11.08 -9.02 5.80
CA LYS A 150 -12.32 -9.72 5.45
C LYS A 150 -13.50 -8.80 5.71
N ASN A 151 -14.58 -9.02 4.95
CA ASN A 151 -15.81 -8.27 5.19
C ASN A 151 -16.32 -8.46 6.62
N GLY A 152 -16.61 -7.36 7.31
CA GLY A 152 -17.06 -7.38 8.70
C GLY A 152 -15.96 -7.35 9.76
N ASP A 153 -14.68 -7.32 9.37
CA ASP A 153 -13.58 -7.21 10.32
C ASP A 153 -13.64 -5.91 11.13
N ILE A 154 -13.45 -6.02 12.42
CA ILE A 154 -13.28 -4.86 13.30
C ILE A 154 -11.84 -4.33 13.15
N VAL A 155 -11.70 -3.03 12.99
CA VAL A 155 -10.39 -2.37 12.91
C VAL A 155 -9.86 -2.16 14.34
N ALA A 156 -9.16 -3.15 14.85
CA ALA A 156 -8.73 -3.20 16.23
C ALA A 156 -7.38 -2.48 16.44
N LYS A 157 -7.16 -1.96 17.65
CA LYS A 157 -5.88 -1.39 18.09
C LYS A 157 -4.76 -2.44 17.97
N GLY A 158 -3.61 -2.02 17.45
CA GLY A 158 -2.46 -2.91 17.22
C GLY A 158 -2.60 -3.83 16.01
N GLU A 159 -3.64 -3.68 15.19
CA GLU A 159 -3.88 -4.47 13.99
C GLU A 159 -3.87 -3.61 12.73
N VAL A 160 -3.33 -4.17 11.65
CA VAL A 160 -3.27 -3.59 10.31
C VAL A 160 -4.02 -4.50 9.34
N LEU A 161 -5.02 -3.95 8.66
CA LEU A 161 -5.85 -4.66 7.70
C LEU A 161 -5.52 -4.20 6.28
N ILE A 162 -4.99 -5.12 5.46
CA ILE A 162 -4.65 -4.87 4.06
C ILE A 162 -5.87 -5.17 3.18
N ALA A 163 -6.27 -4.24 2.35
CA ALA A 163 -7.36 -4.47 1.40
C ALA A 163 -7.05 -5.63 0.44
N PRO A 164 -7.96 -6.59 0.23
CA PRO A 164 -7.77 -7.64 -0.76
C PRO A 164 -7.70 -7.06 -2.17
N GLY A 165 -6.77 -7.55 -2.97
CA GLY A 165 -6.73 -7.25 -4.42
C GLY A 165 -7.86 -7.98 -5.14
N GLY A 166 -8.41 -7.35 -6.19
CA GLY A 166 -9.46 -8.01 -6.97
C GLY A 166 -10.54 -7.06 -7.48
N ASP A 167 -11.78 -7.44 -7.28
CA ASP A 167 -12.97 -6.72 -7.75
C ASP A 167 -13.80 -6.11 -6.58
N GLU A 168 -13.26 -6.12 -5.37
CA GLU A 168 -13.91 -5.56 -4.19
C GLU A 168 -13.22 -4.26 -3.75
N GLN A 169 -14.05 -3.24 -3.49
CA GLN A 169 -13.63 -2.00 -2.85
C GLN A 169 -13.68 -2.15 -1.35
N MET A 170 -12.63 -1.70 -0.65
CA MET A 170 -12.61 -1.65 0.81
C MET A 170 -13.03 -0.27 1.30
N SER A 171 -13.98 -0.25 2.21
CA SER A 171 -14.43 0.93 2.94
C SER A 171 -14.51 0.64 4.43
N VAL A 172 -14.63 1.70 5.24
CA VAL A 172 -14.80 1.62 6.69
C VAL A 172 -16.11 2.29 7.07
N VAL A 173 -16.84 1.65 7.97
CA VAL A 173 -18.05 2.21 8.58
C VAL A 173 -17.87 2.27 10.09
N LYS A 174 -18.53 3.24 10.74
CA LYS A 174 -18.59 3.30 12.20
C LYS A 174 -19.81 2.53 12.69
N ILE A 175 -19.61 1.57 13.60
CA ILE A 175 -20.67 0.79 14.24
C ILE A 175 -20.47 0.92 15.75
N ALA A 176 -21.38 1.63 16.39
CA ALA A 176 -21.24 2.05 17.79
C ALA A 176 -19.89 2.75 18.02
N ASP A 177 -19.05 2.21 18.88
CA ASP A 177 -17.73 2.77 19.21
C ASP A 177 -16.58 2.16 18.38
N ASN A 178 -16.89 1.26 17.45
CA ASN A 178 -15.89 0.55 16.65
C ASN A 178 -15.94 0.99 15.19
N TYR A 179 -14.83 0.74 14.49
CA TYR A 179 -14.75 0.83 13.04
C TYR A 179 -14.76 -0.57 12.45
N GLN A 180 -15.51 -0.76 11.38
CA GLN A 180 -15.64 -2.05 10.71
C GLN A 180 -15.34 -1.93 9.23
N VAL A 181 -14.59 -2.91 8.68
CA VAL A 181 -14.32 -3.03 7.25
C VAL A 181 -15.55 -3.54 6.52
N VAL A 182 -15.85 -2.91 5.39
CA VAL A 182 -16.86 -3.36 4.44
C VAL A 182 -16.18 -3.59 3.09
N LEU A 183 -16.26 -4.82 2.59
CA LEU A 183 -15.84 -5.20 1.25
C LEU A 183 -17.04 -5.34 0.35
N LYS A 184 -17.06 -4.63 -0.76
CA LYS A 184 -18.14 -4.70 -1.75
C LYS A 184 -17.58 -4.72 -3.16
N LYS A 185 -18.12 -5.61 -4.00
CA LYS A 185 -17.84 -5.55 -5.43
C LYS A 185 -18.19 -4.16 -5.96
N GLY A 186 -17.31 -3.62 -6.78
CA GLY A 186 -17.48 -2.27 -7.30
C GLY A 186 -16.65 -2.02 -8.55
N GLU A 187 -17.02 -0.96 -9.24
CA GLU A 187 -16.25 -0.50 -10.40
C GLU A 187 -14.87 0.02 -9.98
N ARG A 188 -13.96 0.05 -10.94
CA ARG A 188 -12.64 0.65 -10.73
C ARG A 188 -12.77 2.16 -10.58
N VAL A 189 -12.26 2.70 -9.50
CA VAL A 189 -12.16 4.14 -9.25
C VAL A 189 -10.73 4.57 -9.55
N ASN A 190 -10.57 5.60 -10.39
CA ASN A 190 -9.25 6.03 -10.92
C ASN A 190 -8.45 4.88 -11.59
N GLY A 191 -9.15 3.88 -12.14
CA GLY A 191 -8.55 2.69 -12.74
C GLY A 191 -8.20 1.56 -11.77
N HIS A 192 -8.47 1.71 -10.47
CA HIS A 192 -8.07 0.79 -9.41
C HIS A 192 -9.26 0.16 -8.66
N CYS A 193 -9.11 -1.08 -8.30
CA CYS A 193 -9.93 -1.82 -7.35
C CYS A 193 -9.02 -2.82 -6.61
N PRO A 194 -8.81 -2.65 -5.28
CA PRO A 194 -9.32 -1.58 -4.42
C PRO A 194 -8.74 -0.20 -4.78
N SER A 195 -9.49 0.89 -4.45
CA SER A 195 -9.07 2.27 -4.64
C SER A 195 -8.78 2.94 -3.30
N VAL A 196 -7.70 3.74 -3.26
CA VAL A 196 -7.34 4.56 -2.10
C VAL A 196 -8.37 5.65 -1.86
N ASP A 197 -8.90 6.29 -2.93
CA ASP A 197 -9.94 7.30 -2.80
C ASP A 197 -11.22 6.74 -2.16
N VAL A 198 -11.62 5.50 -2.47
CA VAL A 198 -12.78 4.84 -1.86
C VAL A 198 -12.56 4.66 -0.35
N LEU A 199 -11.39 4.12 0.03
CA LEU A 199 -11.04 3.95 1.44
C LEU A 199 -11.03 5.30 2.17
N PHE A 200 -10.30 6.28 1.68
CA PHE A 200 -10.14 7.57 2.34
C PHE A 200 -11.46 8.34 2.45
N ASN A 201 -12.33 8.26 1.44
CA ASN A 201 -13.67 8.86 1.48
C ASN A 201 -14.51 8.27 2.61
N SER A 202 -14.49 6.94 2.76
CA SER A 202 -15.23 6.26 3.82
C SER A 202 -14.68 6.57 5.22
N VAL A 203 -13.35 6.65 5.35
CA VAL A 203 -12.68 7.01 6.60
C VAL A 203 -12.97 8.46 6.99
N ALA A 204 -13.02 9.39 6.02
CA ALA A 204 -13.43 10.78 6.28
C ALA A 204 -14.85 10.86 6.88
N GLU A 205 -15.77 10.04 6.39
CA GLU A 205 -17.15 9.98 6.86
C GLU A 205 -17.27 9.27 8.22
N ALA A 206 -16.54 8.16 8.41
CA ALA A 206 -16.67 7.33 9.60
C ALA A 206 -15.93 7.90 10.82
N ALA A 207 -14.75 8.51 10.64
CA ALA A 207 -13.85 8.87 11.73
C ALA A 207 -13.56 10.38 11.82
N GLY A 208 -13.70 11.14 10.72
CA GLY A 208 -13.50 12.60 10.74
C GLY A 208 -12.16 12.99 11.36
N SER A 209 -12.22 13.87 12.38
CA SER A 209 -11.04 14.38 13.10
C SER A 209 -10.29 13.33 13.92
N HIS A 210 -10.87 12.15 14.14
CA HIS A 210 -10.25 11.04 14.86
C HIS A 210 -9.39 10.12 13.95
N ALA A 211 -9.20 10.50 12.67
CA ALA A 211 -8.41 9.74 11.73
C ALA A 211 -7.07 10.40 11.38
N ILE A 212 -6.13 9.58 10.96
CA ILE A 212 -4.92 9.99 10.24
C ILE A 212 -4.97 9.36 8.85
N GLY A 213 -4.88 10.18 7.79
CA GLY A 213 -4.71 9.74 6.42
C GLY A 213 -3.25 9.85 5.98
N ILE A 214 -2.69 8.79 5.45
CA ILE A 214 -1.30 8.73 4.98
C ILE A 214 -1.29 8.30 3.52
N ILE A 215 -0.74 9.14 2.64
CA ILE A 215 -0.48 8.79 1.25
C ILE A 215 1.01 8.59 1.06
N LEU A 216 1.37 7.42 0.57
CA LEU A 216 2.76 7.06 0.26
C LEU A 216 2.99 7.07 -1.24
N THR A 217 4.21 6.71 -1.63
CA THR A 217 4.66 6.67 -3.01
C THR A 217 3.69 5.92 -3.94
N GLY A 218 3.59 6.42 -5.15
CA GLY A 218 2.78 5.83 -6.19
C GLY A 218 2.70 6.73 -7.42
N MET A 219 2.17 6.20 -8.50
CA MET A 219 1.89 6.98 -9.70
C MET A 219 0.39 7.18 -9.88
N GLY A 220 0.00 8.38 -10.30
CA GLY A 220 -1.39 8.73 -10.53
C GLY A 220 -1.97 9.62 -9.46
N ARG A 221 -3.30 9.61 -9.34
CA ARG A 221 -4.03 10.54 -8.46
C ARG A 221 -4.98 9.84 -7.50
N ASP A 222 -4.97 8.50 -7.48
CA ASP A 222 -5.83 7.76 -6.58
C ASP A 222 -5.40 8.00 -5.13
N GLY A 223 -6.35 8.37 -4.30
CA GLY A 223 -6.13 8.80 -2.91
C GLY A 223 -6.04 10.31 -2.70
N ALA A 224 -5.73 11.11 -3.74
CA ALA A 224 -5.56 12.56 -3.57
C ALA A 224 -6.87 13.26 -3.19
N LYS A 225 -7.99 12.89 -3.81
CA LYS A 225 -9.31 13.47 -3.51
C LYS A 225 -9.81 13.00 -2.14
N GLY A 226 -9.64 11.72 -1.84
CA GLY A 226 -10.00 11.14 -0.55
C GLY A 226 -9.19 11.75 0.60
N LEU A 227 -7.88 11.94 0.42
CA LEU A 227 -7.03 12.59 1.43
C LEU A 227 -7.45 14.04 1.68
N LEU A 228 -7.81 14.79 0.62
CA LEU A 228 -8.36 16.12 0.75
C LEU A 228 -9.70 16.11 1.51
N LYS A 229 -10.56 15.11 1.25
CA LYS A 229 -11.83 14.96 1.99
C LYS A 229 -11.57 14.64 3.46
N MET A 230 -10.61 13.76 3.78
CA MET A 230 -10.19 13.50 5.15
C MET A 230 -9.71 14.78 5.84
N LYS A 231 -8.86 15.58 5.19
CA LYS A 231 -8.40 16.86 5.72
C LYS A 231 -9.56 17.82 6.00
N LYS A 232 -10.52 17.94 5.08
CA LYS A 232 -11.72 18.79 5.26
C LYS A 232 -12.62 18.29 6.40
N ALA A 233 -12.62 17.00 6.67
CA ALA A 233 -13.34 16.39 7.79
C ALA A 233 -12.58 16.52 9.14
N GLY A 234 -11.42 17.19 9.14
CA GLY A 234 -10.64 17.45 10.36
C GLY A 234 -9.55 16.41 10.65
N ALA A 235 -9.39 15.39 9.82
CA ALA A 235 -8.32 14.39 9.97
C ALA A 235 -6.94 15.03 9.78
N ARG A 236 -5.94 14.45 10.44
CA ARG A 236 -4.54 14.73 10.12
C ARG A 236 -4.15 14.01 8.82
N THR A 237 -3.40 14.68 7.95
CA THR A 237 -2.99 14.11 6.67
C THR A 237 -1.48 14.22 6.52
N ILE A 238 -0.87 13.14 6.02
CA ILE A 238 0.58 12.99 5.85
C ILE A 238 0.82 12.54 4.40
N GLY A 239 1.76 13.16 3.72
CA GLY A 239 2.28 12.71 2.43
C GLY A 239 3.73 12.28 2.58
N GLN A 240 4.14 11.24 1.84
CA GLN A 240 5.54 10.86 1.75
C GLN A 240 6.33 11.99 1.07
N ASP A 241 7.56 12.20 1.51
CA ASP A 241 8.46 13.21 0.93
C ASP A 241 8.80 12.88 -0.53
N GLU A 242 8.73 13.88 -1.41
CA GLU A 242 8.97 13.73 -2.85
C GLU A 242 10.34 13.12 -3.16
N SER A 243 11.35 13.40 -2.36
CA SER A 243 12.71 12.89 -2.56
C SER A 243 12.84 11.36 -2.38
N THR A 244 11.84 10.74 -1.73
CA THR A 244 11.77 9.29 -1.47
C THR A 244 10.67 8.59 -2.28
N CYS A 245 9.85 9.34 -3.02
CA CYS A 245 8.83 8.81 -3.92
C CYS A 245 9.42 8.30 -5.24
N VAL A 246 8.69 7.37 -5.87
CA VAL A 246 8.97 6.90 -7.24
C VAL A 246 8.54 7.92 -8.26
#